data_4d5e4c8ddcd3f3ba84c85df616473cba
#
_entry.id   4d5e4c8ddcd3f3ba84c85df616473cba
#
_cell.length_a   1.000
_cell.length_b   1.000
_cell.length_c   1.000
_cell.angle_alpha   90.00
_cell.angle_beta   90.00
_cell.angle_gamma   90.00
#
_symmetry.space_group_name_H-M   'P 1'
#
loop_
_entity.id
_entity.type
_entity.pdbx_description
1 polymer ?
#
loop_
_entity_poly.entity_id
_entity_poly.type
_entity_poly.pdbx_seq_one_letter_code
_entity_poly.pdbx_strand_id
1 'polypeptide(L)'
;MYKRQILVTAINPTPAGEGKTTVTVGLADALRRIGKNAMVALREPSMGPVFGIKGGAAGGGYAQVVPMEDINLHFTGDFHAIGAANNLLAAMLDNHIQQGNALGIDPRRITWKRAVDMNDRQLRNIVDGLGGKANGCPREDGFDITVASEVMAVLCLSSSILDMKERLARMVVGYTYDGRPVTARDLKAEGAMAALLKDALKPNLVQT
;
A
#
# COMPACT_ATOMS: atom_id res chain seq x y z
N MET A 1 13.89 -29.20 5.54
CA MET A 1 14.94 -28.20 5.89
C MET A 1 14.29 -27.13 6.76
N TYR A 2 14.64 -27.03 8.03
CA TYR A 2 14.07 -25.99 8.91
C TYR A 2 14.72 -24.65 8.58
N LYS A 3 13.90 -23.69 8.08
CA LYS A 3 14.35 -22.30 7.93
C LYS A 3 14.37 -21.65 9.32
N ARG A 4 15.49 -21.07 9.72
CA ARG A 4 15.58 -20.23 10.90
C ARG A 4 15.28 -18.79 10.49
N GLN A 5 14.36 -18.15 11.18
CA GLN A 5 14.00 -16.76 10.97
C GLN A 5 14.52 -15.91 12.12
N ILE A 6 15.10 -14.76 11.78
CA ILE A 6 15.53 -13.74 12.73
C ILE A 6 14.70 -12.48 12.43
N LEU A 7 13.90 -12.06 13.40
CA LEU A 7 13.13 -10.83 13.31
C LEU A 7 13.96 -9.67 13.85
N VAL A 8 14.21 -8.65 13.03
CA VAL A 8 14.82 -7.39 13.45
C VAL A 8 13.70 -6.35 13.61
N THR A 9 13.52 -5.85 14.81
CA THR A 9 12.44 -4.91 15.16
C THR A 9 12.94 -3.83 16.12
N ALA A 10 12.10 -2.86 16.43
CA ALA A 10 12.35 -1.85 17.46
C ALA A 10 11.12 -1.71 18.35
N ILE A 11 11.36 -1.39 19.63
CA ILE A 11 10.29 -1.24 20.64
C ILE A 11 9.48 0.04 20.38
N ASN A 12 10.18 1.16 20.18
CA ASN A 12 9.56 2.46 19.98
C ASN A 12 10.00 3.09 18.66
N PRO A 13 9.09 3.76 17.92
CA PRO A 13 9.48 4.55 16.76
C PRO A 13 10.18 5.84 17.19
N THR A 14 11.17 6.27 16.39
CA THR A 14 11.84 7.55 16.55
C THR A 14 11.73 8.40 15.29
N PRO A 15 11.81 9.74 15.37
CA PRO A 15 11.72 10.60 14.18
C PRO A 15 12.80 10.29 13.13
N ALA A 16 14.03 9.97 13.56
CA ALA A 16 15.16 9.67 12.68
C ALA A 16 15.17 8.22 12.17
N GLY A 17 14.29 7.35 12.69
CA GLY A 17 14.34 5.91 12.46
C GLY A 17 15.27 5.17 13.43
N GLU A 18 15.15 3.85 13.48
CA GLU A 18 15.82 2.99 14.47
C GLU A 18 16.92 2.11 13.85
N GLY A 19 17.19 2.28 12.56
CA GLY A 19 18.23 1.51 11.87
C GLY A 19 17.89 0.05 11.59
N LYS A 20 16.61 -0.36 11.67
CA LYS A 20 16.18 -1.76 11.44
C LYS A 20 16.70 -2.33 10.13
N THR A 21 16.58 -1.60 9.04
CA THR A 21 17.02 -2.05 7.71
C THR A 21 18.54 -2.20 7.66
N THR A 22 19.28 -1.19 8.14
CA THR A 22 20.75 -1.22 8.17
C THR A 22 21.26 -2.40 8.99
N VAL A 23 20.67 -2.64 10.18
CA VAL A 23 21.02 -3.79 11.03
C VAL A 23 20.67 -5.12 10.34
N THR A 24 19.53 -5.20 9.66
CA THR A 24 19.12 -6.43 8.95
C THR A 24 20.09 -6.78 7.83
N VAL A 25 20.48 -5.80 7.02
CA VAL A 25 21.44 -5.99 5.92
C VAL A 25 22.82 -6.36 6.48
N GLY A 26 23.33 -5.60 7.45
CA GLY A 26 24.64 -5.89 8.07
C GLY A 26 24.69 -7.26 8.77
N LEU A 27 23.58 -7.70 9.38
CA LEU A 27 23.48 -9.03 9.96
C LEU A 27 23.55 -10.13 8.89
N ALA A 28 22.89 -9.95 7.75
CA ALA A 28 22.95 -10.89 6.64
C ALA A 28 24.37 -11.00 6.06
N ASP A 29 25.05 -9.87 5.86
CA ASP A 29 26.43 -9.83 5.39
C ASP A 29 27.38 -10.52 6.38
N ALA A 30 27.22 -10.27 7.69
CA ALA A 30 28.00 -10.93 8.73
C ALA A 30 27.77 -12.44 8.74
N LEU A 31 26.51 -12.90 8.61
CA LEU A 31 26.17 -14.32 8.53
C LEU A 31 26.83 -15.00 7.33
N ARG A 32 26.82 -14.33 6.17
CA ARG A 32 27.48 -14.86 4.98
C ARG A 32 28.99 -14.95 5.13
N ARG A 33 29.62 -13.95 5.74
CA ARG A 33 31.08 -13.97 6.02
C ARG A 33 31.51 -15.15 6.90
N ILE A 34 30.66 -15.60 7.81
CA ILE A 34 30.91 -16.80 8.62
C ILE A 34 30.36 -18.08 7.98
N GLY A 35 30.10 -18.07 6.69
CA GLY A 35 29.71 -19.24 5.90
C GLY A 35 28.27 -19.71 6.05
N LYS A 36 27.37 -18.87 6.57
CA LYS A 36 25.94 -19.18 6.65
C LYS A 36 25.22 -18.76 5.37
N ASN A 37 24.27 -19.58 4.90
CA ASN A 37 23.39 -19.21 3.81
C ASN A 37 22.25 -18.35 4.36
N ALA A 38 22.38 -17.04 4.24
CA ALA A 38 21.42 -16.04 4.72
C ALA A 38 20.81 -15.25 3.56
N MET A 39 19.55 -14.87 3.74
CA MET A 39 18.79 -14.01 2.84
C MET A 39 18.01 -13.00 3.69
N VAL A 40 17.92 -11.77 3.24
CA VAL A 40 17.11 -10.72 3.87
C VAL A 40 15.71 -10.66 3.24
N ALA A 41 14.74 -10.25 4.03
CA ALA A 41 13.41 -9.86 3.57
C ALA A 41 13.14 -8.44 4.07
N LEU A 42 13.12 -7.48 3.17
CA LEU A 42 12.97 -6.05 3.45
C LEU A 42 11.67 -5.51 2.87
N ARG A 43 11.21 -4.40 3.42
CA ARG A 43 10.11 -3.61 2.84
C ARG A 43 10.65 -2.64 1.81
N GLU A 44 9.86 -2.45 0.74
CA GLU A 44 10.06 -1.32 -0.17
C GLU A 44 9.81 0.00 0.56
N PRO A 45 10.63 1.06 0.33
CA PRO A 45 10.42 2.36 0.95
C PRO A 45 9.29 3.13 0.27
N SER A 46 8.51 3.89 1.05
CA SER A 46 7.59 4.90 0.53
C SER A 46 8.37 6.16 0.11
N MET A 47 7.90 6.85 -0.93
CA MET A 47 8.53 8.09 -1.46
C MET A 47 8.58 9.21 -0.42
N GLY A 48 7.54 9.39 0.38
CA GLY A 48 7.51 10.42 1.40
C GLY A 48 8.66 10.29 2.40
N PRO A 49 8.89 9.13 3.04
CA PRO A 49 10.05 8.90 3.91
C PRO A 49 11.40 9.01 3.20
N VAL A 50 11.51 8.63 1.91
CA VAL A 50 12.76 8.74 1.15
C VAL A 50 13.24 10.18 1.05
N PHE A 51 12.33 11.10 0.75
CA PHE A 51 12.63 12.55 0.68
C PHE A 51 12.49 13.28 2.02
N GLY A 52 12.13 12.57 3.09
CA GLY A 52 12.01 13.10 4.44
C GLY A 52 13.23 12.81 5.32
N ILE A 53 13.06 13.05 6.61
CA ILE A 53 14.12 12.86 7.62
C ILE A 53 14.55 11.39 7.73
N LYS A 54 13.64 10.44 7.52
CA LYS A 54 13.92 9.01 7.67
C LYS A 54 14.72 8.41 6.51
N GLY A 55 14.74 9.04 5.34
CA GLY A 55 15.39 8.50 4.15
C GLY A 55 14.75 7.22 3.63
N GLY A 56 15.48 6.49 2.77
CA GLY A 56 15.02 5.26 2.15
C GLY A 56 15.16 4.01 3.04
N ALA A 57 14.79 2.84 2.49
CA ALA A 57 14.85 1.55 3.17
C ALA A 57 15.92 0.60 2.60
N ALA A 58 16.95 1.13 1.94
CA ALA A 58 18.03 0.34 1.34
C ALA A 58 19.24 0.13 2.26
N GLY A 59 19.15 0.50 3.53
CA GLY A 59 20.26 0.41 4.49
C GLY A 59 21.07 1.70 4.60
N GLY A 60 22.33 1.60 5.05
CA GLY A 60 23.20 2.76 5.21
C GLY A 60 24.67 2.38 5.44
N GLY A 61 25.58 3.30 5.16
CA GLY A 61 27.01 3.04 5.25
C GLY A 61 27.44 1.93 4.30
N TYR A 62 28.13 0.92 4.81
CA TYR A 62 28.53 -0.28 4.06
C TYR A 62 27.48 -1.37 4.00
N ALA A 63 26.40 -1.26 4.81
CA ALA A 63 25.29 -2.22 4.86
C ALA A 63 24.14 -1.73 3.96
N GLN A 64 24.26 -1.92 2.66
CA GLN A 64 23.32 -1.42 1.67
C GLN A 64 22.81 -2.50 0.74
N VAL A 65 21.56 -2.34 0.28
CA VAL A 65 20.98 -3.09 -0.82
C VAL A 65 21.17 -2.32 -2.11
N VAL A 66 21.57 -2.99 -3.16
CA VAL A 66 21.80 -2.39 -4.48
C VAL A 66 20.81 -2.93 -5.52
N PRO A 67 20.36 -2.11 -6.46
CA PRO A 67 20.68 -0.68 -6.68
C PRO A 67 19.87 0.24 -5.75
N MET A 68 20.54 0.95 -4.86
CA MET A 68 19.90 1.70 -3.77
C MET A 68 19.01 2.84 -4.28
N GLU A 69 19.54 3.61 -5.26
CA GLU A 69 18.83 4.76 -5.83
C GLU A 69 17.52 4.32 -6.50
N ASP A 70 17.57 3.27 -7.32
CA ASP A 70 16.40 2.75 -8.02
C ASP A 70 15.37 2.21 -7.03
N ILE A 71 15.80 1.44 -6.01
CA ILE A 71 14.90 0.89 -4.98
C ILE A 71 14.16 2.02 -4.26
N ASN A 72 14.87 3.10 -3.92
CA ASN A 72 14.28 4.24 -3.23
C ASN A 72 13.32 5.05 -4.12
N LEU A 73 13.35 4.87 -5.43
CA LEU A 73 12.56 5.62 -6.40
C LEU A 73 11.49 4.76 -7.11
N HIS A 74 10.97 3.72 -6.45
CA HIS A 74 9.88 2.87 -6.93
C HIS A 74 10.18 2.03 -8.18
N PHE A 75 11.42 1.63 -8.41
CA PHE A 75 11.72 0.83 -9.59
C PHE A 75 11.00 -0.53 -9.63
N THR A 76 10.57 -1.07 -8.49
CA THR A 76 9.84 -2.33 -8.39
C THR A 76 8.39 -2.21 -8.87
N GLY A 77 7.76 -1.04 -8.75
CA GLY A 77 6.40 -0.78 -9.19
C GLY A 77 5.29 -1.23 -8.24
N ASP A 78 5.59 -1.86 -7.12
CA ASP A 78 4.59 -2.42 -6.21
C ASP A 78 3.70 -1.33 -5.60
N PHE A 79 4.27 -0.20 -5.17
CA PHE A 79 3.49 0.95 -4.67
C PHE A 79 2.62 1.57 -5.75
N HIS A 80 3.06 1.62 -7.00
CA HIS A 80 2.24 2.07 -8.11
C HIS A 80 1.04 1.15 -8.32
N ALA A 81 1.24 -0.17 -8.25
CA ALA A 81 0.17 -1.14 -8.36
C ALA A 81 -0.85 -1.02 -7.22
N ILE A 82 -0.38 -0.84 -5.98
CA ILE A 82 -1.22 -0.63 -4.80
C ILE A 82 -2.03 0.66 -4.93
N GLY A 83 -1.39 1.78 -5.28
CA GLY A 83 -2.05 3.06 -5.50
C GLY A 83 -3.09 2.99 -6.62
N ALA A 84 -2.76 2.33 -7.73
CA ALA A 84 -3.69 2.12 -8.84
C ALA A 84 -4.91 1.30 -8.43
N ALA A 85 -4.73 0.19 -7.70
CA ALA A 85 -5.83 -0.65 -7.22
C ALA A 85 -6.72 0.09 -6.21
N ASN A 86 -6.12 0.84 -5.28
CA ASN A 86 -6.84 1.66 -4.31
C ASN A 86 -7.70 2.72 -4.99
N ASN A 87 -7.12 3.44 -5.95
CA ASN A 87 -7.80 4.55 -6.63
C ASN A 87 -8.82 4.07 -7.66
N LEU A 88 -8.60 2.87 -8.24
CA LEU A 88 -9.62 2.22 -9.05
C LEU A 88 -10.90 1.97 -8.24
N LEU A 89 -10.77 1.44 -7.02
CA LEU A 89 -11.92 1.20 -6.14
C LEU A 89 -12.63 2.51 -5.79
N ALA A 90 -11.88 3.59 -5.47
CA ALA A 90 -12.46 4.91 -5.22
C ALA A 90 -13.21 5.45 -6.45
N ALA A 91 -12.61 5.35 -7.63
CA ALA A 91 -13.24 5.79 -8.86
C ALA A 91 -14.50 4.99 -9.22
N MET A 92 -14.49 3.67 -8.99
CA MET A 92 -15.66 2.81 -9.23
C MET A 92 -16.79 3.14 -8.25
N LEU A 93 -16.47 3.44 -6.99
CA LEU A 93 -17.43 3.89 -5.98
C LEU A 93 -18.12 5.19 -6.40
N ASP A 94 -17.34 6.21 -6.75
CA ASP A 94 -17.87 7.51 -7.17
C ASP A 94 -18.67 7.41 -8.49
N ASN A 95 -18.18 6.61 -9.43
CA ASN A 95 -18.92 6.34 -10.67
C ASN A 95 -20.24 5.61 -10.41
N HIS A 96 -20.28 4.66 -9.47
CA HIS A 96 -21.52 3.98 -9.09
C HIS A 96 -22.57 4.97 -8.56
N ILE A 97 -22.15 5.91 -7.71
CA ILE A 97 -23.04 6.97 -7.18
C ILE A 97 -23.52 7.87 -8.32
N GLN A 98 -22.63 8.28 -9.20
CA GLN A 98 -22.94 9.16 -10.34
C GLN A 98 -23.88 8.50 -11.34
N GLN A 99 -23.79 7.18 -11.54
CA GLN A 99 -24.60 6.41 -12.50
C GLN A 99 -25.93 5.90 -11.94
N GLY A 100 -26.44 6.54 -10.90
CA GLY A 100 -27.77 6.25 -10.36
C GLY A 100 -27.80 5.51 -9.03
N ASN A 101 -26.63 5.21 -8.45
CA ASN A 101 -26.50 4.70 -7.07
C ASN A 101 -27.44 3.53 -6.72
N ALA A 102 -27.47 2.50 -7.56
CA ALA A 102 -28.38 1.35 -7.41
C ALA A 102 -28.22 0.63 -6.05
N LEU A 103 -27.04 0.71 -5.41
CA LEU A 103 -26.80 0.15 -4.09
C LEU A 103 -27.32 1.03 -2.93
N GLY A 104 -27.74 2.28 -3.22
CA GLY A 104 -28.21 3.21 -2.20
C GLY A 104 -27.11 3.66 -1.23
N ILE A 105 -25.90 3.88 -1.72
CA ILE A 105 -24.75 4.33 -0.91
C ILE A 105 -25.01 5.76 -0.42
N ASP A 106 -24.84 6.01 0.86
CA ASP A 106 -24.87 7.36 1.43
C ASP A 106 -23.51 8.04 1.22
N PRO A 107 -23.41 9.11 0.39
CA PRO A 107 -22.15 9.80 0.12
C PRO A 107 -21.47 10.39 1.37
N ARG A 108 -22.24 10.59 2.46
CA ARG A 108 -21.72 11.09 3.75
C ARG A 108 -21.14 9.98 4.63
N ARG A 109 -21.28 8.72 4.21
CA ARG A 109 -20.85 7.54 4.97
C ARG A 109 -19.86 6.67 4.20
N ILE A 110 -19.15 7.28 3.26
CA ILE A 110 -18.03 6.67 2.56
C ILE A 110 -16.82 6.66 3.49
N THR A 111 -16.19 5.51 3.62
CA THR A 111 -14.99 5.29 4.45
C THR A 111 -13.74 5.10 3.61
N TRP A 112 -13.89 4.85 2.32
CA TRP A 112 -12.79 4.61 1.40
C TRP A 112 -12.23 5.93 0.89
N LYS A 113 -10.93 6.14 1.09
CA LYS A 113 -10.19 7.30 0.59
C LYS A 113 -9.31 6.93 -0.58
N ARG A 114 -8.88 7.93 -1.32
CA ARG A 114 -7.84 7.81 -2.34
C ARG A 114 -6.48 7.63 -1.71
N ALA A 115 -5.48 7.24 -2.50
CA ALA A 115 -4.11 7.08 -2.04
C ALA A 115 -3.13 7.79 -2.97
N VAL A 116 -2.09 8.36 -2.36
CA VAL A 116 -0.92 8.92 -3.06
C VAL A 116 0.32 8.57 -2.25
N ASP A 117 1.41 8.17 -2.93
CA ASP A 117 2.64 7.82 -2.19
C ASP A 117 3.48 9.06 -1.88
N MET A 118 2.88 9.96 -1.12
CA MET A 118 3.51 11.19 -0.63
C MET A 118 2.88 11.60 0.71
N ASN A 119 3.68 12.17 1.62
CA ASN A 119 3.19 12.76 2.85
C ASN A 119 2.63 14.16 2.58
N ASP A 120 1.42 14.24 2.04
CA ASP A 120 0.78 15.50 1.69
C ASP A 120 -0.38 15.80 2.65
N ARG A 121 -0.14 16.73 3.59
CA ARG A 121 -1.18 17.11 4.56
C ARG A 121 -2.29 17.96 3.96
N GLN A 122 -2.05 18.63 2.82
CA GLN A 122 -3.06 19.43 2.14
C GLN A 122 -4.18 18.57 1.53
N LEU A 123 -3.85 17.32 1.19
CA LEU A 123 -4.78 16.37 0.58
C LEU A 123 -5.47 15.44 1.59
N ARG A 124 -5.21 15.57 2.90
CA ARG A 124 -5.80 14.65 3.90
C ARG A 124 -7.31 14.78 4.04
N ASN A 125 -7.82 15.99 3.87
CA ASN A 125 -9.26 16.26 3.89
C ASN A 125 -9.55 17.28 2.78
N ILE A 126 -10.34 16.88 1.80
CA ILE A 126 -10.70 17.67 0.64
C ILE A 126 -12.21 17.53 0.37
N VAL A 127 -12.72 18.37 -0.49
CA VAL A 127 -14.03 18.15 -1.15
C VAL A 127 -13.75 17.79 -2.59
N ASP A 128 -14.19 16.62 -3.02
CA ASP A 128 -14.10 16.18 -4.41
C ASP A 128 -15.44 16.34 -5.14
N GLY A 129 -15.49 15.99 -6.44
CA GLY A 129 -16.71 16.05 -7.26
C GLY A 129 -17.21 17.46 -7.59
N LEU A 130 -16.41 18.51 -7.38
CA LEU A 130 -16.76 19.88 -7.72
C LEU A 130 -16.75 20.11 -9.23
N GLY A 131 -17.46 21.16 -9.70
CA GLY A 131 -17.50 21.54 -11.10
C GLY A 131 -18.79 21.14 -11.82
N GLY A 132 -19.84 20.81 -11.08
CA GLY A 132 -21.18 20.53 -11.59
C GLY A 132 -21.45 19.05 -11.88
N LYS A 133 -22.65 18.76 -12.32
CA LYS A 133 -23.22 17.41 -12.47
C LYS A 133 -22.36 16.45 -13.29
N ALA A 134 -21.59 16.96 -14.25
CA ALA A 134 -20.73 16.11 -15.08
C ALA A 134 -19.51 15.54 -14.32
N ASN A 135 -19.13 16.16 -13.19
CA ASN A 135 -17.91 15.82 -12.43
C ASN A 135 -18.18 14.97 -11.19
N GLY A 136 -19.42 14.58 -10.93
CA GLY A 136 -19.77 13.70 -9.82
C GLY A 136 -20.61 14.37 -8.74
N CYS A 137 -20.69 13.72 -7.60
CA CYS A 137 -21.40 14.20 -6.41
C CYS A 137 -20.38 14.80 -5.43
N PRO A 138 -20.45 16.11 -5.10
CA PRO A 138 -19.57 16.69 -4.12
C PRO A 138 -19.67 15.99 -2.76
N ARG A 139 -18.52 15.56 -2.22
CA ARG A 139 -18.43 14.92 -0.92
C ARG A 139 -17.08 15.16 -0.26
N GLU A 140 -17.01 14.89 1.03
CA GLU A 140 -15.74 14.84 1.73
C GLU A 140 -14.92 13.61 1.28
N ASP A 141 -13.66 13.80 0.99
CA ASP A 141 -12.70 12.76 0.65
C ASP A 141 -11.31 13.14 1.19
N GLY A 142 -10.29 12.38 0.82
CA GLY A 142 -8.90 12.65 1.13
C GLY A 142 -7.97 11.68 0.46
N PHE A 143 -6.68 11.95 0.59
CA PHE A 143 -5.62 11.07 0.14
C PHE A 143 -4.82 10.57 1.34
N ASP A 144 -4.85 9.26 1.56
CA ASP A 144 -3.94 8.60 2.47
C ASP A 144 -2.63 8.27 1.76
N ILE A 145 -1.53 8.14 2.51
CA ILE A 145 -0.29 7.65 1.93
C ILE A 145 -0.45 6.19 1.52
N THR A 146 0.07 5.79 0.36
CA THR A 146 -0.13 4.45 -0.22
C THR A 146 0.19 3.32 0.77
N VAL A 147 1.21 3.48 1.62
CA VAL A 147 1.56 2.46 2.65
C VAL A 147 0.49 2.26 3.73
N ALA A 148 -0.44 3.20 3.90
CA ALA A 148 -1.55 3.09 4.84
C ALA A 148 -2.81 2.47 4.20
N SER A 149 -2.80 2.22 2.88
CA SER A 149 -3.93 1.59 2.19
C SER A 149 -4.19 0.18 2.71
N GLU A 150 -5.47 -0.15 2.91
CA GLU A 150 -5.88 -1.52 3.23
C GLU A 150 -5.49 -2.51 2.12
N VAL A 151 -5.40 -2.06 0.86
CA VAL A 151 -4.90 -2.87 -0.27
C VAL A 151 -3.50 -3.37 0.00
N MET A 152 -2.61 -2.54 0.57
CA MET A 152 -1.26 -2.97 0.94
C MET A 152 -1.30 -4.05 2.03
N ALA A 153 -2.13 -3.90 3.05
CA ALA A 153 -2.28 -4.92 4.09
C ALA A 153 -2.79 -6.24 3.52
N VAL A 154 -3.77 -6.19 2.63
CA VAL A 154 -4.29 -7.38 1.91
C VAL A 154 -3.19 -8.04 1.09
N LEU A 155 -2.43 -7.27 0.30
CA LEU A 155 -1.31 -7.80 -0.51
C LEU A 155 -0.29 -8.53 0.37
N CYS A 156 0.14 -7.91 1.47
CA CYS A 156 1.15 -8.46 2.38
C CYS A 156 0.69 -9.73 3.11
N LEU A 157 -0.61 -9.90 3.34
CA LEU A 157 -1.17 -11.03 4.10
C LEU A 157 -1.71 -12.14 3.21
N SER A 158 -1.75 -11.94 1.90
CA SER A 158 -2.31 -12.92 0.97
C SER A 158 -1.32 -14.03 0.66
N SER A 159 -1.83 -15.26 0.61
CA SER A 159 -1.05 -16.46 0.30
C SER A 159 -1.09 -16.85 -1.18
N SER A 160 -2.04 -16.32 -1.94
CA SER A 160 -2.22 -16.55 -3.37
C SER A 160 -3.07 -15.43 -3.99
N ILE A 161 -3.11 -15.37 -5.32
CA ILE A 161 -3.97 -14.42 -6.04
C ILE A 161 -5.46 -14.64 -5.75
N LEU A 162 -5.88 -15.88 -5.55
CA LEU A 162 -7.27 -16.21 -5.21
C LEU A 162 -7.61 -15.75 -3.79
N ASP A 163 -6.73 -16.01 -2.82
CA ASP A 163 -6.88 -15.51 -1.45
C ASP A 163 -6.89 -13.97 -1.43
N MET A 164 -6.00 -13.33 -2.19
CA MET A 164 -5.98 -11.87 -2.33
C MET A 164 -7.32 -11.35 -2.87
N LYS A 165 -7.84 -11.93 -3.95
CA LYS A 165 -9.12 -11.54 -4.54
C LYS A 165 -10.26 -11.65 -3.53
N GLU A 166 -10.32 -12.73 -2.75
CA GLU A 166 -11.35 -12.91 -1.70
C GLU A 166 -11.21 -11.91 -0.56
N ARG A 167 -10.00 -11.51 -0.19
CA ARG A 167 -9.76 -10.48 0.82
C ARG A 167 -10.15 -9.09 0.30
N LEU A 168 -9.74 -8.73 -0.91
CA LEU A 168 -10.12 -7.49 -1.57
C LEU A 168 -11.65 -7.36 -1.64
N ALA A 169 -12.34 -8.43 -2.01
CA ALA A 169 -13.79 -8.47 -2.13
C ALA A 169 -14.53 -8.06 -0.84
N ARG A 170 -13.92 -8.31 0.33
CA ARG A 170 -14.53 -8.03 1.64
C ARG A 170 -14.24 -6.63 2.20
N MET A 171 -13.39 -5.85 1.54
CA MET A 171 -13.07 -4.49 1.98
C MET A 171 -14.33 -3.63 1.97
N VAL A 172 -14.60 -2.95 3.07
CA VAL A 172 -15.76 -2.06 3.21
C VAL A 172 -15.39 -0.68 2.69
N VAL A 173 -16.19 -0.15 1.76
CA VAL A 173 -15.97 1.15 1.12
C VAL A 173 -16.87 2.26 1.66
N GLY A 174 -17.96 1.89 2.33
CA GLY A 174 -18.92 2.81 2.90
C GLY A 174 -20.20 2.10 3.33
N TYR A 175 -21.26 2.85 3.52
CA TYR A 175 -22.53 2.34 4.00
C TYR A 175 -23.69 2.89 3.16
N THR A 176 -24.76 2.10 3.06
CA THR A 176 -26.02 2.52 2.45
C THR A 176 -26.78 3.47 3.38
N TYR A 177 -27.82 4.13 2.86
CA TYR A 177 -28.71 5.01 3.66
C TYR A 177 -29.38 4.25 4.84
N ASP A 178 -29.66 2.97 4.69
CA ASP A 178 -30.22 2.09 5.73
C ASP A 178 -29.15 1.47 6.65
N GLY A 179 -27.87 1.81 6.43
CA GLY A 179 -26.76 1.44 7.33
C GLY A 179 -26.08 0.11 7.03
N ARG A 180 -26.39 -0.56 5.92
CA ARG A 180 -25.67 -1.78 5.52
C ARG A 180 -24.28 -1.43 4.98
N PRO A 181 -23.23 -2.22 5.31
CA PRO A 181 -21.92 -2.04 4.71
C PRO A 181 -21.97 -2.36 3.22
N VAL A 182 -21.22 -1.58 2.44
CA VAL A 182 -20.98 -1.80 1.01
C VAL A 182 -19.52 -2.20 0.85
N THR A 183 -19.28 -3.27 0.10
CA THR A 183 -17.94 -3.85 -0.08
C THR A 183 -17.46 -3.68 -1.52
N ALA A 184 -16.16 -3.95 -1.74
CA ALA A 184 -15.60 -3.98 -3.08
C ALA A 184 -16.27 -5.04 -3.97
N ARG A 185 -16.80 -6.12 -3.40
CA ARG A 185 -17.60 -7.14 -4.10
C ARG A 185 -18.91 -6.59 -4.64
N ASP A 186 -19.60 -5.77 -3.86
CA ASP A 186 -20.86 -5.17 -4.29
C ASP A 186 -20.65 -4.25 -5.52
N LEU A 187 -19.47 -3.64 -5.61
CA LEU A 187 -19.03 -2.85 -6.76
C LEU A 187 -18.38 -3.70 -7.87
N LYS A 188 -18.22 -5.01 -7.67
CA LYS A 188 -17.53 -5.95 -8.59
C LYS A 188 -16.09 -5.50 -8.95
N ALA A 189 -15.39 -4.89 -8.00
CA ALA A 189 -14.06 -4.30 -8.21
C ALA A 189 -12.92 -5.28 -7.97
N GLU A 190 -13.13 -6.33 -7.18
CA GLU A 190 -12.08 -7.22 -6.68
C GLU A 190 -11.26 -7.92 -7.78
N GLY A 191 -11.91 -8.20 -8.92
CA GLY A 191 -11.23 -8.83 -10.06
C GLY A 191 -10.24 -7.89 -10.75
N ALA A 192 -10.67 -6.66 -11.01
CA ALA A 192 -9.82 -5.63 -11.62
C ALA A 192 -8.67 -5.22 -10.68
N MET A 193 -8.94 -5.07 -9.39
CA MET A 193 -7.92 -4.80 -8.39
C MET A 193 -6.87 -5.93 -8.33
N ALA A 194 -7.30 -7.20 -8.30
CA ALA A 194 -6.40 -8.35 -8.30
C ALA A 194 -5.56 -8.41 -9.58
N ALA A 195 -6.11 -8.03 -10.72
CA ALA A 195 -5.37 -7.97 -11.99
C ALA A 195 -4.25 -6.91 -11.95
N LEU A 196 -4.50 -5.74 -11.36
CA LEU A 196 -3.48 -4.70 -11.16
C LEU A 196 -2.36 -5.14 -10.22
N LEU A 197 -2.66 -5.99 -9.24
CA LEU A 197 -1.74 -6.43 -8.21
C LEU A 197 -1.00 -7.73 -8.53
N LYS A 198 -1.29 -8.40 -9.65
CA LYS A 198 -0.78 -9.76 -9.93
C LYS A 198 0.74 -9.85 -9.94
N ASP A 199 1.41 -8.84 -10.46
CA ASP A 199 2.88 -8.82 -10.55
C ASP A 199 3.52 -8.34 -9.23
N ALA A 200 2.82 -7.54 -8.43
CA ALA A 200 3.26 -7.14 -7.09
C ALA A 200 3.28 -8.30 -6.07
N LEU A 201 2.64 -9.45 -6.37
CA LEU A 201 2.77 -10.67 -5.57
C LEU A 201 4.12 -11.38 -5.73
N LYS A 202 4.89 -11.03 -6.76
CA LYS A 202 6.20 -11.64 -7.01
C LYS A 202 7.26 -10.94 -6.14
N PRO A 203 8.16 -11.69 -5.48
CA PRO A 203 9.24 -11.06 -4.73
C PRO A 203 10.22 -10.37 -5.68
N ASN A 204 10.72 -9.21 -5.26
CA ASN A 204 11.80 -8.50 -5.94
C ASN A 204 13.13 -9.05 -5.41
N LEU A 205 14.01 -9.52 -6.30
CA LEU A 205 15.32 -10.06 -5.96
C LEU A 205 16.38 -9.00 -6.23
N VAL A 206 17.06 -8.59 -5.16
CA VAL A 206 18.12 -7.59 -5.17
C VAL A 206 19.34 -8.10 -4.40
N GLN A 207 20.46 -7.41 -4.47
CA GLN A 207 21.71 -7.80 -3.83
C GLN A 207 22.07 -6.85 -2.69
N THR A 208 22.77 -7.37 -1.71
CA THR A 208 23.42 -6.60 -0.64
C THR A 208 24.91 -6.43 -0.92
#